data_44bbda1ce2a8777ffbd0c5ebe8962bfb
#
_entry.id   44bbda1ce2a8777ffbd0c5ebe8962bfb
#
_cell.length_a   1.000
_cell.length_b   1.000
_cell.length_c   1.000
_cell.angle_alpha   90.00
_cell.angle_beta   90.00
_cell.angle_gamma   90.00
#
_symmetry.space_group_name_H-M   'P 1'
#
loop_
_entity.id
_entity.type
_entity.pdbx_description
1 polymer ?
#
loop_
_entity_poly.entity_id
_entity_poly.type
_entity_poly.pdbx_seq_one_letter_code
_entity_poly.pdbx_strand_id
1 'polypeptide(L)'
;MKAKIVSLENAVKKIKDGSVVAVGGFIGSGHAEAITAEIENSFLECGSPNNLTLIYAAGQGDSKDKGLNHFGHKGLVSKIVGGHWALCPKLQKLAVNNEVEAYNLPQGIISHMYRDIAAGKPGTISKVGLNTFVDPRLDGGRLNEKTKEDIVKVINIEDKEYLFYKAIPIDVAILRATYADEDGNATFDKEVATLDATSMAQAAKNSGGIVILQVEKIVAKGTLDPRKVKIPGIYVDAIVVSKPEAHMQTYAELYNPAYSGEVKFPLSLTEPLPLDERKIIARRAAMELKPDSIINLGIGMPEGISSVANEEGMADTMTLTVESGPIGGVPANGLNFGASLNPSAILDQCNQFDFYDGGGLNLAFLGLAQCDKYGNINVSKFGTKIAGCGGFINITQNAKKVVYCGTFTASGLKIQARNGKLDILNEGKVKKFIDAVEQITFSGDYASKIKQEVLYITERAVFRLGNEGLILEDLERDILKNMTFKPIISENLKLMDERIFKDELMGLIL
;
A
#
# COMPACT_ATOMS: atom_id res chain seq x y z
N MET A 1 32.05 0.11 -13.50
CA MET A 1 32.90 0.11 -12.27
C MET A 1 32.54 -1.12 -11.47
N LYS A 2 33.51 -1.81 -10.89
CA LYS A 2 33.22 -2.93 -9.99
C LYS A 2 32.52 -2.41 -8.75
N ALA A 3 31.46 -3.09 -8.29
CA ALA A 3 30.82 -2.83 -7.00
C ALA A 3 31.85 -2.99 -5.88
N LYS A 4 31.78 -2.14 -4.86
CA LYS A 4 32.71 -2.17 -3.73
C LYS A 4 31.99 -2.60 -2.47
N ILE A 5 32.52 -3.62 -1.82
CA ILE A 5 32.11 -3.98 -0.47
C ILE A 5 32.71 -2.95 0.47
N VAL A 6 31.87 -2.23 1.23
CA VAL A 6 32.31 -1.13 2.10
C VAL A 6 31.64 -1.22 3.48
N SER A 7 32.18 -0.50 4.47
CA SER A 7 31.49 -0.32 5.75
C SER A 7 30.24 0.57 5.60
N LEU A 8 29.32 0.50 6.57
CA LEU A 8 28.12 1.36 6.63
C LEU A 8 28.48 2.84 6.54
N GLU A 9 29.43 3.30 7.35
CA GLU A 9 29.90 4.69 7.37
C GLU A 9 30.43 5.14 5.99
N ASN A 10 31.23 4.27 5.32
CA ASN A 10 31.78 4.58 4.00
C ASN A 10 30.71 4.57 2.90
N ALA A 11 29.63 3.83 3.07
CA ALA A 11 28.49 3.88 2.19
C ALA A 11 27.72 5.19 2.35
N VAL A 12 27.42 5.59 3.59
CA VAL A 12 26.65 6.82 3.92
C VAL A 12 27.43 8.08 3.53
N LYS A 13 28.76 8.13 3.71
CA LYS A 13 29.64 9.22 3.25
C LYS A 13 29.58 9.51 1.74
N LYS A 14 29.02 8.60 0.93
CA LYS A 14 28.80 8.84 -0.50
C LYS A 14 27.53 9.65 -0.79
N ILE A 15 26.64 9.78 0.18
CA ILE A 15 25.41 10.56 0.07
C ILE A 15 25.74 12.02 0.36
N LYS A 16 25.52 12.88 -0.64
CA LYS A 16 25.80 14.31 -0.51
C LYS A 16 24.60 15.04 0.07
N ASP A 17 24.86 16.17 0.72
CA ASP A 17 23.82 17.09 1.15
C ASP A 17 22.96 17.53 -0.05
N GLY A 18 21.64 17.62 0.13
CA GLY A 18 20.68 17.97 -0.90
C GLY A 18 20.35 16.88 -1.92
N SER A 19 20.95 15.68 -1.79
CA SER A 19 20.69 14.55 -2.72
C SER A 19 19.21 14.13 -2.72
N VAL A 20 18.75 13.69 -3.90
CA VAL A 20 17.49 12.98 -4.07
C VAL A 20 17.72 11.49 -3.76
N VAL A 21 17.16 11.02 -2.67
CA VAL A 21 17.33 9.66 -2.14
C VAL A 21 16.06 8.86 -2.33
N ALA A 22 16.10 7.82 -3.15
CA ALA A 22 15.03 6.85 -3.27
C ALA A 22 15.29 5.64 -2.37
N VAL A 23 14.30 5.25 -1.55
CA VAL A 23 14.42 4.14 -0.60
C VAL A 23 13.45 3.02 -0.97
N GLY A 24 13.99 1.83 -1.26
CA GLY A 24 13.22 0.63 -1.55
C GLY A 24 12.70 -0.03 -0.27
N GLY A 25 11.50 -0.61 -0.35
CA GLY A 25 10.86 -1.33 0.74
C GLY A 25 9.32 -1.26 0.68
N PHE A 26 8.67 -2.10 1.47
CA PHE A 26 7.22 -2.18 1.60
C PHE A 26 6.86 -2.62 3.02
N ILE A 27 6.18 -1.75 3.80
CA ILE A 27 5.83 -1.97 5.21
C ILE A 27 7.10 -2.29 6.04
N GLY A 28 7.34 -3.57 6.32
CA GLY A 28 8.51 -4.07 7.05
C GLY A 28 9.48 -4.88 6.21
N SER A 29 9.23 -4.99 4.89
CA SER A 29 9.98 -5.86 3.99
C SER A 29 10.85 -5.08 3.02
N GLY A 30 12.00 -5.63 2.63
CA GLY A 30 12.86 -5.05 1.61
C GLY A 30 13.51 -3.72 1.96
N HIS A 31 13.33 -3.19 3.18
CA HIS A 31 13.96 -1.97 3.66
C HIS A 31 15.41 -2.22 4.10
N ALA A 32 16.32 -1.34 3.70
CA ALA A 32 17.74 -1.41 4.05
C ALA A 32 18.01 -0.73 5.41
N GLU A 33 17.54 -1.37 6.48
CA GLU A 33 17.47 -0.82 7.85
C GLU A 33 18.84 -0.35 8.37
N ALA A 34 19.92 -1.12 8.13
CA ALA A 34 21.24 -0.75 8.61
C ALA A 34 21.74 0.56 7.95
N ILE A 35 21.45 0.74 6.65
CA ILE A 35 21.89 1.94 5.92
C ILE A 35 21.09 3.16 6.38
N THR A 36 19.78 3.04 6.55
CA THR A 36 18.93 4.17 6.96
C THR A 36 19.19 4.58 8.41
N ALA A 37 19.44 3.62 9.31
CA ALA A 37 19.86 3.90 10.68
C ALA A 37 21.23 4.62 10.72
N GLU A 38 22.17 4.26 9.85
CA GLU A 38 23.47 4.93 9.77
C GLU A 38 23.37 6.34 9.19
N ILE A 39 22.42 6.60 8.28
CA ILE A 39 22.13 7.98 7.82
C ILE A 39 21.65 8.84 8.99
N GLU A 40 20.74 8.32 9.83
CA GLU A 40 20.30 8.99 11.06
C GLU A 40 21.47 9.28 11.99
N ASN A 41 22.28 8.27 12.30
CA ASN A 41 23.44 8.41 13.18
C ASN A 41 24.43 9.46 12.65
N SER A 42 24.80 9.39 11.38
CA SER A 42 25.71 10.35 10.74
C SER A 42 25.18 11.78 10.82
N PHE A 43 23.87 11.97 10.54
CA PHE A 43 23.25 13.29 10.67
C PHE A 43 23.26 13.81 12.10
N LEU A 44 22.94 12.97 13.09
CA LEU A 44 22.92 13.36 14.50
C LEU A 44 24.31 13.70 15.05
N GLU A 45 25.35 13.00 14.56
CA GLU A 45 26.72 13.21 15.00
C GLU A 45 27.41 14.40 14.33
N CYS A 46 27.25 14.56 13.02
CA CYS A 46 28.00 15.56 12.25
C CYS A 46 27.15 16.50 11.37
N GLY A 47 25.83 16.35 11.37
CA GLY A 47 24.92 17.19 10.59
C GLY A 47 24.88 16.88 9.08
N SER A 48 25.48 15.77 8.64
CA SER A 48 25.52 15.36 7.22
C SER A 48 25.29 13.83 7.09
N PRO A 49 24.57 13.38 6.03
CA PRO A 49 23.94 14.20 4.98
C PRO A 49 22.74 15.01 5.49
N ASN A 50 22.42 16.11 4.83
CA ASN A 50 21.29 16.96 5.20
C ASN A 50 20.53 17.50 3.99
N ASN A 51 19.36 18.12 4.24
CA ASN A 51 18.47 18.71 3.21
C ASN A 51 18.09 17.74 2.08
N LEU A 52 17.99 16.45 2.36
CA LEU A 52 17.67 15.43 1.39
C LEU A 52 16.25 15.59 0.82
N THR A 53 16.05 15.18 -0.43
CA THR A 53 14.73 14.89 -0.99
C THR A 53 14.51 13.39 -0.88
N LEU A 54 13.51 12.95 -0.11
CA LEU A 54 13.19 11.54 0.10
C LEU A 54 12.07 11.11 -0.84
N ILE A 55 12.25 10.01 -1.58
CA ILE A 55 11.22 9.43 -2.45
C ILE A 55 11.02 7.96 -2.09
N TYR A 56 9.76 7.54 -1.92
CA TYR A 56 9.41 6.14 -1.68
C TYR A 56 7.99 5.80 -2.16
N ALA A 57 7.80 4.64 -2.76
CA ALA A 57 6.50 4.21 -3.26
C ALA A 57 5.60 3.72 -2.11
N ALA A 58 5.99 2.67 -1.41
CA ALA A 58 5.25 2.15 -0.25
C ALA A 58 5.81 2.69 1.06
N GLY A 59 4.94 2.89 2.05
CA GLY A 59 5.34 3.26 3.41
C GLY A 59 6.16 2.15 4.05
N GLN A 60 7.25 2.54 4.71
CA GLN A 60 8.19 1.60 5.32
C GLN A 60 8.45 2.02 6.76
N GLY A 61 8.02 1.22 7.72
CA GLY A 61 8.20 1.53 9.13
C GLY A 61 7.37 0.62 10.05
N ASP A 62 7.63 0.76 11.33
CA ASP A 62 6.97 0.03 12.41
C ASP A 62 6.02 0.91 13.25
N SER A 63 5.71 2.11 12.76
CA SER A 63 4.97 3.16 13.48
C SER A 63 5.69 3.71 14.71
N LYS A 64 7.01 3.50 14.83
CA LYS A 64 7.85 3.97 15.95
C LYS A 64 9.16 4.55 15.46
N ASP A 65 10.18 3.72 15.32
CA ASP A 65 11.56 4.14 15.09
C ASP A 65 12.20 3.56 13.82
N LYS A 66 11.75 2.39 13.34
CA LYS A 66 12.33 1.70 12.20
C LYS A 66 11.90 2.27 10.86
N GLY A 67 12.61 1.90 9.81
CA GLY A 67 12.28 2.23 8.44
C GLY A 67 12.53 3.70 8.13
N LEU A 68 11.60 4.32 7.43
CA LEU A 68 11.70 5.74 7.06
C LEU A 68 11.62 6.70 8.26
N ASN A 69 11.30 6.20 9.48
CA ASN A 69 11.36 7.02 10.69
C ASN A 69 12.77 7.53 10.99
N HIS A 70 13.82 6.85 10.50
CA HIS A 70 15.22 7.32 10.57
C HIS A 70 15.42 8.68 9.88
N PHE A 71 14.59 9.04 8.90
CA PHE A 71 14.65 10.35 8.25
C PHE A 71 13.86 11.45 8.96
N GLY A 72 13.22 11.14 10.07
CA GLY A 72 12.28 12.02 10.78
C GLY A 72 12.91 13.14 11.59
N HIS A 73 14.04 13.70 11.17
CA HIS A 73 14.74 14.78 11.85
C HIS A 73 14.71 16.08 11.04
N LYS A 74 14.44 17.18 11.74
CA LYS A 74 14.47 18.51 11.13
C LYS A 74 15.84 18.82 10.55
N GLY A 75 15.89 19.18 9.27
CA GLY A 75 17.14 19.47 8.54
C GLY A 75 17.73 18.26 7.83
N LEU A 76 17.43 17.02 8.23
CA LEU A 76 17.87 15.85 7.47
C LEU A 76 17.16 15.75 6.12
N VAL A 77 15.85 16.00 6.10
CA VAL A 77 15.04 16.07 4.86
C VAL A 77 14.46 17.45 4.66
N SER A 78 14.37 17.91 3.41
CA SER A 78 13.74 19.17 3.00
C SER A 78 12.48 18.95 2.17
N LYS A 79 12.39 17.83 1.44
CA LYS A 79 11.25 17.44 0.60
C LYS A 79 10.98 15.94 0.73
N ILE A 80 9.71 15.56 0.74
CA ILE A 80 9.28 14.16 0.80
C ILE A 80 8.21 13.91 -0.26
N VAL A 81 8.39 12.88 -1.09
CA VAL A 81 7.40 12.37 -2.04
C VAL A 81 7.13 10.92 -1.69
N GLY A 82 5.99 10.64 -1.09
CA GLY A 82 5.69 9.32 -0.56
C GLY A 82 4.28 8.82 -0.87
N GLY A 83 4.15 7.52 -1.10
CA GLY A 83 2.83 6.91 -1.37
C GLY A 83 2.02 6.67 -0.09
N HIS A 84 2.63 6.13 0.96
CA HIS A 84 1.96 5.82 2.22
C HIS A 84 2.77 6.36 3.40
N TRP A 85 2.09 6.94 4.40
CA TRP A 85 2.73 7.69 5.48
C TRP A 85 2.43 7.15 6.90
N ALA A 86 1.39 6.30 7.05
CA ALA A 86 0.88 5.90 8.37
C ALA A 86 1.92 5.26 9.28
N LEU A 87 2.89 4.51 8.71
CA LEU A 87 3.94 3.83 9.46
C LEU A 87 5.14 4.72 9.83
N CYS A 88 5.12 5.99 9.39
CA CYS A 88 6.23 6.91 9.56
C CYS A 88 5.79 8.18 10.33
N PRO A 89 5.39 8.06 11.62
CA PRO A 89 4.87 9.19 12.40
C PRO A 89 5.88 10.34 12.52
N LYS A 90 7.18 10.07 12.52
CA LYS A 90 8.19 11.12 12.56
C LYS A 90 8.18 11.97 11.28
N LEU A 91 8.01 11.37 10.10
CA LEU A 91 7.87 12.11 8.83
C LEU A 91 6.54 12.86 8.77
N GLN A 92 5.43 12.27 9.25
CA GLN A 92 4.15 12.96 9.34
C GLN A 92 4.27 14.25 10.17
N LYS A 93 4.97 14.19 11.31
CA LYS A 93 5.20 15.35 12.18
C LYS A 93 5.91 16.49 11.45
N LEU A 94 6.95 16.17 10.66
CA LEU A 94 7.66 17.18 9.85
C LEU A 94 6.71 17.83 8.81
N ALA A 95 5.88 17.03 8.14
CA ALA A 95 4.93 17.52 7.15
C ALA A 95 3.84 18.41 7.78
N VAL A 96 3.22 17.96 8.90
CA VAL A 96 2.18 18.70 9.63
C VAL A 96 2.70 20.02 10.17
N ASN A 97 3.95 20.06 10.63
CA ASN A 97 4.58 21.26 11.16
C ASN A 97 5.10 22.21 10.07
N ASN A 98 4.86 21.95 8.78
CA ASN A 98 5.43 22.71 7.65
C ASN A 98 6.97 22.81 7.68
N GLU A 99 7.65 21.80 8.19
CA GLU A 99 9.11 21.78 8.25
C GLU A 99 9.73 21.29 6.94
N VAL A 100 8.98 20.50 6.15
CA VAL A 100 9.38 19.94 4.85
C VAL A 100 8.33 20.22 3.80
N GLU A 101 8.71 20.25 2.51
CA GLU A 101 7.76 20.07 1.42
C GLU A 101 7.28 18.61 1.41
N ALA A 102 5.98 18.37 1.29
CA ALA A 102 5.42 17.04 1.40
C ALA A 102 4.34 16.76 0.35
N TYR A 103 4.53 15.64 -0.37
CA TYR A 103 3.60 15.16 -1.39
C TYR A 103 3.17 13.74 -1.06
N ASN A 104 1.89 13.46 -1.27
CA ASN A 104 1.36 12.11 -1.30
C ASN A 104 0.89 11.78 -2.72
N LEU A 105 1.54 10.83 -3.36
CA LEU A 105 1.20 10.32 -4.68
C LEU A 105 0.79 8.86 -4.61
N PRO A 106 -0.01 8.33 -5.57
CA PRO A 106 -0.35 6.92 -5.60
C PRO A 106 0.91 6.04 -5.70
N GLN A 107 0.96 4.97 -4.92
CA GLN A 107 2.11 4.07 -4.84
C GLN A 107 2.52 3.52 -6.20
N GLY A 108 1.55 3.03 -6.99
CA GLY A 108 1.82 2.50 -8.33
C GLY A 108 2.35 3.57 -9.28
N ILE A 109 1.94 4.83 -9.12
CA ILE A 109 2.49 5.95 -9.91
C ILE A 109 3.97 6.17 -9.58
N ILE A 110 4.36 6.16 -8.28
CA ILE A 110 5.78 6.31 -7.91
C ILE A 110 6.58 5.10 -8.43
N SER A 111 6.02 3.90 -8.34
CA SER A 111 6.61 2.67 -8.88
C SER A 111 6.87 2.77 -10.38
N HIS A 112 5.89 3.28 -11.15
CA HIS A 112 6.03 3.55 -12.59
C HIS A 112 7.01 4.70 -12.87
N MET A 113 7.03 5.74 -12.02
CA MET A 113 7.99 6.84 -12.17
C MET A 113 9.43 6.36 -12.14
N TYR A 114 9.80 5.41 -11.27
CA TYR A 114 11.15 4.84 -11.27
C TYR A 114 11.51 4.23 -12.63
N ARG A 115 10.60 3.47 -13.24
CA ARG A 115 10.80 2.88 -14.58
C ARG A 115 10.89 3.95 -15.66
N ASP A 116 10.05 4.97 -15.58
CA ASP A 116 10.04 6.06 -16.57
C ASP A 116 11.28 6.95 -16.45
N ILE A 117 11.75 7.26 -15.23
CA ILE A 117 13.04 7.94 -14.98
C ILE A 117 14.19 7.10 -15.54
N ALA A 118 14.20 5.79 -15.31
CA ALA A 118 15.21 4.89 -15.86
C ALA A 118 15.24 4.93 -17.40
N ALA A 119 14.09 5.11 -18.04
CA ALA A 119 13.96 5.24 -19.48
C ALA A 119 14.21 6.66 -20.01
N GLY A 120 14.58 7.63 -19.17
CA GLY A 120 14.82 9.03 -19.57
C GLY A 120 13.56 9.79 -19.96
N LYS A 121 12.37 9.34 -19.55
CA LYS A 121 11.11 10.03 -19.83
C LYS A 121 10.94 11.26 -18.94
N PRO A 122 10.24 12.31 -19.42
CA PRO A 122 10.02 13.53 -18.63
C PRO A 122 9.07 13.34 -17.45
N GLY A 123 8.33 12.24 -17.40
CA GLY A 123 7.35 11.91 -16.36
C GLY A 123 6.47 10.73 -16.74
N THR A 124 5.57 10.39 -15.84
CA THR A 124 4.60 9.30 -15.99
C THR A 124 3.24 9.87 -16.38
N ILE A 125 2.59 9.27 -17.36
CA ILE A 125 1.23 9.63 -17.81
C ILE A 125 0.28 8.53 -17.38
N SER A 126 -0.79 8.90 -16.66
CA SER A 126 -1.80 7.93 -16.18
C SER A 126 -3.15 8.60 -15.95
N LYS A 127 -4.23 7.80 -15.95
CA LYS A 127 -5.55 8.22 -15.46
C LYS A 127 -5.65 8.11 -13.93
N VAL A 128 -4.75 7.36 -13.30
CA VAL A 128 -4.73 7.16 -11.85
C VAL A 128 -4.57 8.49 -11.15
N GLY A 129 -5.48 8.78 -10.23
CA GLY A 129 -5.53 10.03 -9.47
C GLY A 129 -6.51 11.08 -9.99
N LEU A 130 -7.07 10.95 -11.21
CA LEU A 130 -8.11 11.86 -11.69
C LEU A 130 -9.30 11.93 -10.72
N ASN A 131 -9.77 13.15 -10.44
CA ASN A 131 -10.86 13.47 -9.50
C ASN A 131 -10.59 13.04 -8.04
N THR A 132 -9.37 12.70 -7.68
CA THR A 132 -8.93 12.50 -6.30
C THR A 132 -8.10 13.69 -5.81
N PHE A 133 -7.70 13.71 -4.54
CA PHE A 133 -6.84 14.77 -3.99
C PHE A 133 -5.50 14.95 -4.75
N VAL A 134 -5.08 13.95 -5.53
CA VAL A 134 -3.87 14.01 -6.35
C VAL A 134 -4.08 14.84 -7.61
N ASP A 135 -5.33 14.98 -8.07
CA ASP A 135 -5.69 15.84 -9.18
C ASP A 135 -5.32 17.30 -8.86
N PRO A 136 -4.57 18.01 -9.72
CA PRO A 136 -4.16 19.39 -9.44
C PRO A 136 -5.33 20.39 -9.35
N ARG A 137 -6.51 20.03 -9.84
CA ARG A 137 -7.75 20.81 -9.65
C ARG A 137 -8.26 20.76 -8.21
N LEU A 138 -7.76 19.80 -7.39
CA LEU A 138 -7.99 19.71 -5.95
C LEU A 138 -6.68 20.05 -5.22
N ASP A 139 -6.00 19.07 -4.63
CA ASP A 139 -4.78 19.33 -3.84
C ASP A 139 -3.48 19.14 -4.62
N GLY A 140 -3.51 18.46 -5.78
CA GLY A 140 -2.31 18.11 -6.57
C GLY A 140 -1.31 17.23 -5.82
N GLY A 141 -1.79 16.44 -4.85
CA GLY A 141 -0.97 15.59 -3.99
C GLY A 141 -0.20 16.35 -2.89
N ARG A 142 -0.36 17.66 -2.76
CA ARG A 142 0.30 18.48 -1.74
C ARG A 142 -0.34 18.23 -0.37
N LEU A 143 0.49 18.07 0.65
CA LEU A 143 0.03 17.75 2.01
C LEU A 143 0.03 18.94 2.95
N ASN A 144 0.75 20.02 2.64
CA ASN A 144 0.89 21.17 3.53
C ASN A 144 1.13 22.48 2.75
N GLU A 145 1.08 23.61 3.47
CA GLU A 145 1.22 24.94 2.88
C GLU A 145 2.63 25.28 2.40
N LYS A 146 3.67 24.62 2.95
CA LYS A 146 5.06 24.80 2.50
C LYS A 146 5.26 24.29 1.09
N THR A 147 4.50 23.30 0.66
CA THR A 147 4.58 22.65 -0.64
C THR A 147 3.92 23.52 -1.71
N LYS A 148 4.70 24.14 -2.61
CA LYS A 148 4.20 25.07 -3.61
C LYS A 148 4.33 24.57 -5.06
N GLU A 149 5.36 23.76 -5.36
CA GLU A 149 5.60 23.30 -6.72
C GLU A 149 4.49 22.34 -7.18
N ASP A 150 3.99 22.53 -8.40
CA ASP A 150 3.06 21.59 -9.04
C ASP A 150 3.84 20.51 -9.77
N ILE A 151 3.92 19.31 -9.18
CA ILE A 151 4.57 18.14 -9.78
C ILE A 151 3.58 17.24 -10.52
N VAL A 152 2.29 17.56 -10.46
CA VAL A 152 1.20 16.86 -11.17
C VAL A 152 0.47 17.86 -12.04
N LYS A 153 0.18 17.51 -13.30
CA LYS A 153 -0.54 18.36 -14.25
C LYS A 153 -1.62 17.56 -14.97
N VAL A 154 -2.74 18.21 -15.31
CA VAL A 154 -3.72 17.63 -16.24
C VAL A 154 -3.21 17.86 -17.67
N ILE A 155 -3.25 16.82 -18.47
CA ILE A 155 -2.94 16.87 -19.90
C ILE A 155 -4.04 16.19 -20.71
N ASN A 156 -4.25 16.63 -21.95
CA ASN A 156 -5.19 16.01 -22.88
C ASN A 156 -4.43 15.29 -23.97
N ILE A 157 -4.80 14.02 -24.20
CA ILE A 157 -4.28 13.20 -25.29
C ILE A 157 -5.50 12.59 -25.99
N GLU A 158 -5.69 12.85 -27.29
CA GLU A 158 -6.83 12.34 -28.07
C GLU A 158 -8.19 12.56 -27.36
N ASP A 159 -8.42 13.80 -26.94
CA ASP A 159 -9.64 14.26 -26.24
C ASP A 159 -9.96 13.53 -24.92
N LYS A 160 -8.95 12.88 -24.32
CA LYS A 160 -9.05 12.24 -23.00
C LYS A 160 -8.11 12.90 -22.00
N GLU A 161 -8.61 13.15 -20.80
CA GLU A 161 -7.80 13.67 -19.69
C GLU A 161 -6.90 12.59 -19.10
N TYR A 162 -5.67 13.00 -18.80
CA TYR A 162 -4.68 12.24 -18.05
C TYR A 162 -3.98 13.14 -17.04
N LEU A 163 -3.37 12.56 -16.03
CA LEU A 163 -2.40 13.24 -15.17
C LEU A 163 -0.99 12.94 -15.69
N PHE A 164 -0.18 14.00 -15.73
CA PHE A 164 1.25 13.92 -15.96
C PHE A 164 1.97 14.15 -14.63
N TYR A 165 2.72 13.16 -14.18
CA TYR A 165 3.54 13.18 -12.97
C TYR A 165 4.98 13.45 -13.38
N LYS A 166 5.54 14.60 -12.95
CA LYS A 166 6.88 15.05 -13.29
C LYS A 166 7.94 14.06 -12.80
N ALA A 167 8.89 13.68 -13.66
CA ALA A 167 10.05 12.89 -13.27
C ALA A 167 10.94 13.67 -12.30
N ILE A 168 11.47 12.98 -11.30
CA ILE A 168 12.41 13.52 -10.32
C ILE A 168 13.68 12.66 -10.40
N PRO A 169 14.76 13.13 -11.03
CA PRO A 169 16.02 12.40 -11.14
C PRO A 169 16.54 11.96 -9.77
N ILE A 170 17.15 10.76 -9.70
CA ILE A 170 17.55 10.14 -8.45
C ILE A 170 19.07 10.15 -8.32
N ASP A 171 19.59 10.76 -7.25
CA ASP A 171 21.02 10.79 -6.96
C ASP A 171 21.50 9.54 -6.22
N VAL A 172 20.65 8.96 -5.36
CA VAL A 172 20.97 7.78 -4.57
C VAL A 172 19.77 6.85 -4.52
N ALA A 173 19.97 5.57 -4.90
CA ALA A 173 19.02 4.50 -4.60
C ALA A 173 19.57 3.64 -3.45
N ILE A 174 18.79 3.52 -2.38
CA ILE A 174 19.05 2.64 -1.24
C ILE A 174 18.18 1.41 -1.39
N LEU A 175 18.82 0.26 -1.59
CA LEU A 175 18.17 -0.99 -1.92
C LEU A 175 18.62 -2.12 -0.99
N ARG A 176 17.81 -3.17 -0.93
CA ARG A 176 18.13 -4.40 -0.20
C ARG A 176 17.93 -5.60 -1.11
N ALA A 177 18.77 -6.62 -0.91
CA ALA A 177 18.67 -7.95 -1.54
C ALA A 177 19.18 -9.03 -0.58
N THR A 178 18.96 -10.30 -0.85
CA THR A 178 19.44 -11.40 -0.01
C THR A 178 20.93 -11.59 -0.18
N TYR A 179 21.39 -11.90 -1.38
CA TYR A 179 22.79 -12.17 -1.70
C TYR A 179 23.31 -11.21 -2.75
N ALA A 180 24.60 -10.88 -2.67
CA ALA A 180 25.32 -10.29 -3.78
C ALA A 180 26.60 -11.07 -4.03
N ASP A 181 27.05 -11.15 -5.29
CA ASP A 181 28.39 -11.62 -5.59
C ASP A 181 29.43 -10.48 -5.52
N GLU A 182 30.70 -10.81 -5.66
CA GLU A 182 31.81 -9.84 -5.59
C GLU A 182 31.77 -8.77 -6.68
N ASP A 183 31.06 -9.00 -7.80
CA ASP A 183 30.83 -8.03 -8.87
C ASP A 183 29.58 -7.15 -8.61
N GLY A 184 28.76 -7.50 -7.60
CA GLY A 184 27.55 -6.77 -7.22
C GLY A 184 26.28 -7.27 -7.87
N ASN A 185 26.27 -8.41 -8.55
CA ASN A 185 25.04 -9.04 -9.00
C ASN A 185 24.28 -9.54 -7.78
N ALA A 186 22.99 -9.20 -7.67
CA ALA A 186 22.20 -9.48 -6.48
C ALA A 186 20.91 -10.25 -6.76
N THR A 187 20.57 -11.15 -5.82
CA THR A 187 19.39 -12.01 -5.84
C THR A 187 18.54 -11.83 -4.57
N PHE A 188 17.26 -12.21 -4.67
CA PHE A 188 16.22 -11.97 -3.66
C PHE A 188 15.66 -13.27 -3.07
N ASP A 189 16.50 -14.30 -2.93
CA ASP A 189 16.08 -15.66 -2.59
C ASP A 189 15.25 -15.77 -1.31
N LYS A 190 15.52 -14.91 -0.30
CA LYS A 190 14.80 -14.91 0.98
C LYS A 190 13.85 -13.71 1.15
N GLU A 191 13.82 -12.79 0.20
CA GLU A 191 12.94 -11.63 0.27
C GLU A 191 11.49 -12.02 -0.05
N VAL A 192 10.54 -11.31 0.54
CA VAL A 192 9.11 -11.55 0.28
C VAL A 192 8.68 -11.05 -1.10
N ALA A 193 9.41 -10.08 -1.66
CA ALA A 193 9.18 -9.51 -2.98
C ALA A 193 10.44 -8.78 -3.46
N THR A 194 10.54 -8.55 -4.78
CA THR A 194 11.61 -7.78 -5.41
C THR A 194 11.33 -6.28 -5.40
N LEU A 195 10.07 -5.90 -5.19
CA LEU A 195 9.58 -4.52 -5.13
C LEU A 195 9.98 -3.72 -6.39
N ASP A 196 10.52 -2.51 -6.21
CA ASP A 196 10.96 -1.64 -7.29
C ASP A 196 12.48 -1.69 -7.53
N ALA A 197 13.18 -2.70 -6.98
CA ALA A 197 14.63 -2.70 -6.87
C ALA A 197 15.34 -2.52 -8.23
N THR A 198 14.89 -3.23 -9.28
CA THR A 198 15.49 -3.13 -10.61
C THR A 198 15.30 -1.74 -11.22
N SER A 199 14.07 -1.23 -11.22
CA SER A 199 13.74 0.08 -11.80
C SER A 199 14.39 1.25 -11.04
N MET A 200 14.46 1.17 -9.71
CA MET A 200 15.15 2.15 -8.87
C MET A 200 16.66 2.17 -9.13
N ALA A 201 17.31 1.00 -9.23
CA ALA A 201 18.72 0.90 -9.55
C ALA A 201 19.04 1.54 -10.92
N GLN A 202 18.22 1.24 -11.92
CA GLN A 202 18.36 1.82 -13.27
C GLN A 202 18.10 3.32 -13.26
N ALA A 203 17.05 3.78 -12.54
CA ALA A 203 16.71 5.20 -12.43
C ALA A 203 17.88 6.01 -11.85
N ALA A 204 18.46 5.54 -10.73
CA ALA A 204 19.61 6.21 -10.13
C ALA A 204 20.82 6.24 -11.09
N LYS A 205 21.17 5.12 -11.72
CA LYS A 205 22.30 5.07 -12.67
C LYS A 205 22.10 5.98 -13.85
N ASN A 206 20.93 5.99 -14.45
CA ASN A 206 20.65 6.79 -15.65
C ASN A 206 20.46 8.28 -15.32
N SER A 207 20.23 8.63 -14.05
CA SER A 207 20.27 10.00 -13.55
C SER A 207 21.69 10.48 -13.19
N GLY A 208 22.73 9.63 -13.35
CA GLY A 208 24.10 9.94 -12.97
C GLY A 208 24.40 9.69 -11.47
N GLY A 209 23.46 9.08 -10.76
CA GLY A 209 23.52 8.79 -9.34
C GLY A 209 24.21 7.45 -9.01
N ILE A 210 24.10 7.06 -7.75
CA ILE A 210 24.72 5.84 -7.18
C ILE A 210 23.66 4.91 -6.59
N VAL A 211 24.02 3.61 -6.52
CA VAL A 211 23.21 2.57 -5.87
C VAL A 211 23.98 2.00 -4.68
N ILE A 212 23.38 2.08 -3.51
CA ILE A 212 23.89 1.49 -2.27
C ILE A 212 22.99 0.30 -1.93
N LEU A 213 23.58 -0.88 -1.86
CA LEU A 213 22.89 -2.15 -1.68
C LEU A 213 23.23 -2.79 -0.34
N GLN A 214 22.23 -3.03 0.50
CA GLN A 214 22.34 -3.85 1.70
C GLN A 214 22.06 -5.31 1.36
N VAL A 215 22.90 -6.23 1.85
CA VAL A 215 22.74 -7.68 1.66
C VAL A 215 22.94 -8.45 2.96
N GLU A 216 22.36 -9.65 3.04
CA GLU A 216 22.62 -10.60 4.13
C GLU A 216 24.05 -11.17 4.01
N LYS A 217 24.46 -11.51 2.78
CA LYS A 217 25.73 -12.21 2.56
C LYS A 217 26.34 -11.94 1.19
N ILE A 218 27.67 -11.91 1.12
CA ILE A 218 28.43 -11.96 -0.14
C ILE A 218 28.72 -13.41 -0.49
N VAL A 219 28.52 -13.75 -1.75
CA VAL A 219 28.87 -15.06 -2.34
C VAL A 219 29.97 -14.91 -3.39
N ALA A 220 30.62 -16.01 -3.74
CA ALA A 220 31.69 -16.00 -4.73
C ALA A 220 31.18 -15.56 -6.10
N LYS A 221 32.02 -14.85 -6.84
CA LYS A 221 31.74 -14.40 -8.21
C LYS A 221 31.31 -15.55 -9.12
N GLY A 222 30.24 -15.33 -9.86
CA GLY A 222 29.71 -16.25 -10.86
C GLY A 222 28.96 -17.47 -10.30
N THR A 223 28.65 -17.49 -8.99
CA THR A 223 27.87 -18.59 -8.38
C THR A 223 26.35 -18.35 -8.41
N LEU A 224 25.89 -17.13 -8.67
CA LEU A 224 24.46 -16.81 -8.76
C LEU A 224 23.89 -17.24 -10.11
N ASP A 225 22.66 -17.79 -10.10
CA ASP A 225 21.91 -18.04 -11.33
C ASP A 225 21.58 -16.70 -12.01
N PRO A 226 22.06 -16.45 -13.25
CA PRO A 226 21.84 -15.17 -13.93
C PRO A 226 20.36 -14.86 -14.18
N ARG A 227 19.47 -15.85 -14.19
CA ARG A 227 18.02 -15.65 -14.31
C ARG A 227 17.37 -15.16 -13.02
N LYS A 228 18.02 -15.38 -11.85
CA LYS A 228 17.60 -14.89 -10.54
C LYS A 228 18.19 -13.53 -10.17
N VAL A 229 19.21 -13.08 -10.89
CA VAL A 229 19.80 -11.74 -10.65
C VAL A 229 18.79 -10.66 -11.03
N LYS A 230 18.30 -9.92 -10.03
CA LYS A 230 17.36 -8.81 -10.21
C LYS A 230 18.08 -7.45 -10.26
N ILE A 231 19.20 -7.32 -9.57
CA ILE A 231 20.06 -6.13 -9.64
C ILE A 231 21.39 -6.57 -10.24
N PRO A 232 21.66 -6.32 -11.54
CA PRO A 232 22.97 -6.52 -12.15
C PRO A 232 24.04 -5.64 -11.49
N GLY A 233 25.24 -6.19 -11.30
CA GLY A 233 26.36 -5.51 -10.66
C GLY A 233 26.82 -4.23 -11.37
N ILE A 234 26.50 -4.07 -12.65
CA ILE A 234 26.77 -2.82 -13.40
C ILE A 234 26.02 -1.60 -12.85
N TYR A 235 24.94 -1.81 -12.08
CA TYR A 235 24.19 -0.74 -11.44
C TYR A 235 24.72 -0.40 -10.04
N VAL A 236 25.39 -1.34 -9.34
CA VAL A 236 25.76 -1.22 -7.93
C VAL A 236 27.10 -0.50 -7.74
N ASP A 237 27.11 0.49 -6.87
CA ASP A 237 28.32 1.29 -6.54
C ASP A 237 28.88 0.96 -5.16
N ALA A 238 28.05 0.53 -4.22
CA ALA A 238 28.46 0.11 -2.89
C ALA A 238 27.60 -1.03 -2.36
N ILE A 239 28.23 -1.99 -1.67
CA ILE A 239 27.56 -3.13 -1.02
C ILE A 239 27.91 -3.10 0.46
N VAL A 240 26.87 -3.22 1.29
CA VAL A 240 26.97 -3.32 2.74
C VAL A 240 26.42 -4.67 3.18
N VAL A 241 27.20 -5.42 3.94
CA VAL A 241 26.73 -6.65 4.60
C VAL A 241 26.13 -6.28 5.94
N SER A 242 24.88 -6.63 6.15
CA SER A 242 24.12 -6.30 7.36
C SER A 242 24.10 -7.45 8.36
N LYS A 243 23.92 -7.10 9.65
CA LYS A 243 23.61 -8.08 10.69
C LYS A 243 22.16 -8.56 10.54
N PRO A 244 21.81 -9.79 10.99
CA PRO A 244 20.47 -10.33 10.86
C PRO A 244 19.36 -9.44 11.44
N GLU A 245 19.62 -8.78 12.58
CA GLU A 245 18.64 -7.93 13.27
C GLU A 245 18.26 -6.68 12.47
N ALA A 246 19.16 -6.21 11.59
CA ALA A 246 18.89 -5.12 10.64
C ALA A 246 18.60 -5.64 9.21
N HIS A 247 18.34 -6.95 9.09
CA HIS A 247 18.02 -7.60 7.81
C HIS A 247 16.83 -8.58 7.96
N MET A 248 15.91 -8.29 8.87
CA MET A 248 14.70 -9.09 9.07
C MET A 248 13.90 -9.16 7.76
N GLN A 249 13.33 -10.31 7.44
CA GLN A 249 12.52 -10.49 6.24
C GLN A 249 11.30 -9.55 6.24
N THR A 250 10.67 -9.41 7.41
CA THR A 250 9.64 -8.39 7.71
C THR A 250 9.94 -7.79 9.09
N TYR A 251 9.25 -6.73 9.50
CA TYR A 251 9.44 -6.21 10.87
C TYR A 251 8.81 -7.08 11.96
N ALA A 252 7.98 -8.07 11.62
CA ALA A 252 7.42 -9.01 12.58
C ALA A 252 8.21 -10.32 12.67
N GLU A 253 8.89 -10.74 11.60
CA GLU A 253 9.58 -12.03 11.52
C GLU A 253 10.99 -11.88 10.94
N LEU A 254 11.96 -12.56 11.59
CA LEU A 254 13.31 -12.61 11.08
C LEU A 254 13.37 -13.32 9.72
N TYR A 255 12.68 -14.47 9.62
CA TYR A 255 12.60 -15.26 8.40
C TYR A 255 11.46 -16.27 8.46
N ASN A 256 10.67 -16.33 7.39
CA ASN A 256 9.66 -17.35 7.15
C ASN A 256 9.80 -17.88 5.70
N PRO A 257 10.25 -19.13 5.51
CA PRO A 257 10.52 -19.67 4.18
C PRO A 257 9.25 -19.87 3.32
N ALA A 258 8.06 -19.80 3.91
CA ALA A 258 6.81 -19.85 3.17
C ALA A 258 6.52 -18.53 2.42
N TYR A 259 7.09 -17.40 2.87
CA TYR A 259 6.95 -16.10 2.19
C TYR A 259 7.84 -16.00 0.94
N SER A 260 9.00 -16.65 0.95
CA SER A 260 9.91 -16.71 -0.20
C SER A 260 9.62 -17.87 -1.16
N GLY A 261 8.66 -18.75 -0.80
CA GLY A 261 8.28 -19.90 -1.62
C GLY A 261 9.21 -21.12 -1.49
N GLU A 262 10.16 -21.11 -0.55
CA GLU A 262 11.05 -22.25 -0.30
C GLU A 262 10.32 -23.46 0.24
N VAL A 263 9.27 -23.25 1.06
CA VAL A 263 8.42 -24.31 1.60
C VAL A 263 6.95 -23.97 1.43
N LYS A 264 6.08 -24.98 1.54
CA LYS A 264 4.63 -24.79 1.57
C LYS A 264 4.11 -24.93 2.99
N PHE A 265 3.32 -23.96 3.44
CA PHE A 265 2.65 -23.96 4.73
C PHE A 265 1.25 -24.57 4.61
N PRO A 266 0.82 -25.49 5.50
CA PRO A 266 -0.53 -26.04 5.48
C PRO A 266 -1.59 -25.01 5.91
N LEU A 267 -2.38 -24.49 4.98
CA LEU A 267 -3.40 -23.45 5.25
C LEU A 267 -4.54 -23.93 6.16
N SER A 268 -4.76 -25.25 6.29
CA SER A 268 -5.74 -25.85 7.21
C SER A 268 -5.46 -25.59 8.68
N LEU A 269 -4.28 -25.05 9.02
CA LEU A 269 -3.89 -24.71 10.39
C LEU A 269 -4.29 -23.27 10.80
N THR A 270 -4.94 -22.51 9.93
CA THR A 270 -5.41 -21.16 10.29
C THR A 270 -6.67 -21.25 11.15
N GLU A 271 -6.67 -20.56 12.31
CA GLU A 271 -7.83 -20.53 13.21
C GLU A 271 -8.96 -19.67 12.61
N PRO A 272 -10.24 -20.09 12.79
CA PRO A 272 -11.38 -19.28 12.39
C PRO A 272 -11.45 -17.95 13.17
N LEU A 273 -11.96 -16.90 12.49
CA LEU A 273 -12.22 -15.63 13.17
C LEU A 273 -13.33 -15.76 14.21
N PRO A 274 -13.25 -15.04 15.36
CA PRO A 274 -14.37 -14.91 16.27
C PRO A 274 -15.55 -14.18 15.60
N LEU A 275 -16.78 -14.46 16.02
CA LEU A 275 -17.98 -13.80 15.47
C LEU A 275 -18.13 -12.38 16.04
N ASP A 276 -17.27 -11.49 15.60
CA ASP A 276 -17.24 -10.06 15.87
C ASP A 276 -17.63 -9.25 14.63
N GLU A 277 -17.51 -7.91 14.70
CA GLU A 277 -17.80 -7.02 13.58
C GLU A 277 -16.93 -7.32 12.35
N ARG A 278 -15.70 -7.77 12.55
CA ARG A 278 -14.80 -8.13 11.46
C ARG A 278 -15.29 -9.35 10.69
N LYS A 279 -15.68 -10.40 11.41
CA LYS A 279 -16.22 -11.63 10.79
C LYS A 279 -17.55 -11.37 10.08
N ILE A 280 -18.43 -10.57 10.68
CA ILE A 280 -19.72 -10.20 10.07
C ILE A 280 -19.52 -9.47 8.75
N ILE A 281 -18.67 -8.45 8.73
CA ILE A 281 -18.35 -7.69 7.53
C ILE A 281 -17.69 -8.59 6.48
N ALA A 282 -16.72 -9.42 6.91
CA ALA A 282 -16.03 -10.36 6.02
C ALA A 282 -16.99 -11.40 5.41
N ARG A 283 -17.93 -11.92 6.17
CA ARG A 283 -18.98 -12.84 5.69
C ARG A 283 -19.88 -12.19 4.64
N ARG A 284 -20.35 -10.96 4.93
CA ARG A 284 -21.15 -10.23 3.94
C ARG A 284 -20.35 -9.93 2.66
N ALA A 285 -19.08 -9.56 2.82
CA ALA A 285 -18.19 -9.30 1.69
C ALA A 285 -17.86 -10.58 0.90
N ALA A 286 -17.70 -11.73 1.58
CA ALA A 286 -17.45 -13.01 0.92
C ALA A 286 -18.59 -13.48 0.00
N MET A 287 -19.82 -12.99 0.21
CA MET A 287 -20.95 -13.24 -0.71
C MET A 287 -20.75 -12.60 -2.10
N GLU A 288 -19.79 -11.68 -2.25
CA GLU A 288 -19.44 -11.05 -3.53
C GLU A 288 -18.34 -11.81 -4.30
N LEU A 289 -17.73 -12.83 -3.68
CA LEU A 289 -16.71 -13.66 -4.30
C LEU A 289 -17.30 -14.48 -5.45
N LYS A 290 -16.51 -14.69 -6.48
CA LYS A 290 -16.87 -15.52 -7.64
C LYS A 290 -15.68 -16.41 -7.99
N PRO A 291 -15.94 -17.65 -8.51
CA PRO A 291 -14.86 -18.50 -9.01
C PRO A 291 -13.99 -17.79 -10.04
N ASP A 292 -12.73 -18.17 -10.11
CA ASP A 292 -11.71 -17.69 -11.05
C ASP A 292 -11.45 -16.17 -10.96
N SER A 293 -11.90 -15.51 -9.87
CA SER A 293 -11.65 -14.08 -9.68
C SER A 293 -10.23 -13.79 -9.23
N ILE A 294 -9.64 -12.74 -9.80
CA ILE A 294 -8.37 -12.16 -9.36
C ILE A 294 -8.69 -11.00 -8.43
N ILE A 295 -8.20 -11.08 -7.20
CA ILE A 295 -8.66 -10.25 -6.08
C ILE A 295 -7.49 -9.56 -5.38
N ASN A 296 -7.67 -8.29 -5.01
CA ASN A 296 -6.83 -7.62 -4.03
C ASN A 296 -7.58 -7.45 -2.71
N LEU A 297 -6.92 -7.78 -1.59
CA LEU A 297 -7.41 -7.53 -0.23
C LEU A 297 -6.56 -6.46 0.43
N GLY A 298 -7.18 -5.35 0.80
CA GLY A 298 -6.56 -4.30 1.60
C GLY A 298 -6.35 -4.70 3.07
N ILE A 299 -5.51 -3.94 3.75
CA ILE A 299 -5.18 -4.14 5.18
C ILE A 299 -6.41 -3.92 6.07
N GLY A 300 -6.47 -4.63 7.19
CA GLY A 300 -7.45 -4.44 8.26
C GLY A 300 -8.72 -5.24 8.06
N MET A 301 -9.90 -4.60 7.95
CA MET A 301 -11.18 -5.31 7.81
C MET A 301 -11.21 -6.28 6.62
N PRO A 302 -10.71 -5.92 5.42
CA PRO A 302 -10.73 -6.83 4.26
C PRO A 302 -9.91 -8.11 4.45
N GLU A 303 -8.86 -8.12 5.26
CA GLU A 303 -8.05 -9.32 5.50
C GLU A 303 -8.91 -10.50 6.03
N GLY A 304 -9.99 -10.20 6.77
CA GLY A 304 -10.90 -11.22 7.29
C GLY A 304 -11.60 -12.04 6.22
N ILE A 305 -11.69 -11.52 4.98
CA ILE A 305 -12.36 -12.20 3.86
C ILE A 305 -11.62 -13.47 3.46
N SER A 306 -10.28 -13.46 3.48
CA SER A 306 -9.49 -14.66 3.20
C SER A 306 -9.71 -15.76 4.26
N SER A 307 -9.87 -15.37 5.53
CA SER A 307 -10.19 -16.32 6.61
C SER A 307 -11.56 -16.94 6.41
N VAL A 308 -12.58 -16.11 6.11
CA VAL A 308 -13.94 -16.61 5.83
C VAL A 308 -13.95 -17.50 4.58
N ALA A 309 -13.27 -17.11 3.51
CA ALA A 309 -13.17 -17.94 2.31
C ALA A 309 -12.51 -19.31 2.58
N ASN A 310 -11.51 -19.35 3.47
CA ASN A 310 -10.89 -20.61 3.90
C ASN A 310 -11.86 -21.46 4.76
N GLU A 311 -12.59 -20.85 5.71
CA GLU A 311 -13.60 -21.53 6.54
C GLU A 311 -14.70 -22.16 5.65
N GLU A 312 -15.16 -21.47 4.62
CA GLU A 312 -16.22 -21.90 3.68
C GLU A 312 -15.70 -22.86 2.58
N GLY A 313 -14.40 -23.18 2.58
CA GLY A 313 -13.79 -24.07 1.55
C GLY A 313 -13.66 -23.45 0.17
N MET A 314 -13.65 -22.12 0.07
CA MET A 314 -13.61 -21.36 -1.18
C MET A 314 -12.20 -20.84 -1.54
N ALA A 315 -11.22 -20.98 -0.67
CA ALA A 315 -9.92 -20.34 -0.82
C ALA A 315 -9.19 -20.69 -2.14
N ASP A 316 -9.34 -21.93 -2.62
CA ASP A 316 -8.69 -22.42 -3.84
C ASP A 316 -9.43 -22.02 -5.13
N THR A 317 -10.59 -21.40 -5.03
CA THR A 317 -11.40 -21.03 -6.22
C THR A 317 -11.05 -19.67 -6.78
N MET A 318 -10.19 -18.88 -6.12
CA MET A 318 -9.81 -17.53 -6.51
C MET A 318 -8.31 -17.30 -6.37
N THR A 319 -7.81 -16.25 -7.00
CA THR A 319 -6.41 -15.84 -6.88
C THR A 319 -6.29 -14.53 -6.12
N LEU A 320 -5.70 -14.56 -4.93
CA LEU A 320 -5.38 -13.36 -4.16
C LEU A 320 -4.06 -12.75 -4.66
N THR A 321 -3.97 -11.43 -4.62
CA THR A 321 -2.79 -10.68 -5.04
C THR A 321 -2.46 -9.60 -4.02
N VAL A 322 -1.16 -9.30 -3.88
CA VAL A 322 -0.67 -8.19 -3.05
C VAL A 322 0.11 -7.22 -3.94
N GLU A 323 -0.08 -5.94 -3.74
CA GLU A 323 0.53 -4.89 -4.57
C GLU A 323 2.05 -4.85 -4.53
N SER A 324 2.68 -5.41 -3.51
CA SER A 324 4.13 -5.59 -3.41
C SER A 324 4.73 -6.56 -4.43
N GLY A 325 3.88 -7.42 -5.04
CA GLY A 325 4.28 -8.35 -6.10
C GLY A 325 3.79 -9.80 -5.99
N PRO A 326 3.46 -10.36 -4.80
CA PRO A 326 2.99 -11.74 -4.68
C PRO A 326 1.64 -11.97 -5.36
N ILE A 327 1.54 -13.09 -6.06
CA ILE A 327 0.31 -13.62 -6.67
C ILE A 327 0.05 -15.00 -6.12
N GLY A 328 -1.18 -15.27 -5.70
CA GLY A 328 -1.58 -16.52 -5.07
C GLY A 328 -1.18 -16.61 -3.60
N GLY A 329 -1.62 -17.70 -2.98
CA GLY A 329 -1.44 -17.92 -1.55
C GLY A 329 -2.34 -17.03 -0.68
N VAL A 330 -1.98 -16.85 0.58
CA VAL A 330 -2.73 -16.05 1.54
C VAL A 330 -1.91 -14.84 1.97
N PRO A 331 -2.37 -13.61 1.71
CA PRO A 331 -1.69 -12.39 2.15
C PRO A 331 -1.46 -12.39 3.67
N ALA A 332 -0.26 -12.04 4.10
CA ALA A 332 0.08 -11.89 5.49
C ALA A 332 -0.47 -10.56 6.05
N ASN A 333 -0.64 -10.47 7.37
CA ASN A 333 -1.24 -9.31 8.04
C ASN A 333 -0.24 -8.51 8.88
N GLY A 334 -0.68 -7.35 9.37
CA GLY A 334 0.09 -6.50 10.27
C GLY A 334 1.44 -6.07 9.67
N LEU A 335 2.54 -6.20 10.44
CA LEU A 335 3.90 -5.86 9.98
C LEU A 335 4.50 -6.89 9.00
N ASN A 336 3.80 -7.99 8.73
CA ASN A 336 4.11 -8.95 7.66
C ASN A 336 3.40 -8.60 6.34
N PHE A 337 2.50 -7.63 6.32
CA PHE A 337 1.77 -7.27 5.09
C PHE A 337 2.74 -6.88 3.96
N GLY A 338 2.44 -7.35 2.78
CA GLY A 338 3.34 -7.34 1.62
C GLY A 338 3.91 -8.72 1.30
N ALA A 339 3.93 -9.64 2.27
CA ALA A 339 4.21 -11.04 2.06
C ALA A 339 2.93 -11.84 1.76
N SER A 340 3.08 -13.01 1.18
CA SER A 340 2.01 -14.01 1.03
C SER A 340 2.52 -15.38 1.43
N LEU A 341 1.75 -16.12 2.21
CA LEU A 341 2.03 -17.54 2.48
C LEU A 341 1.75 -18.34 1.20
N ASN A 342 2.72 -19.14 0.78
CA ASN A 342 2.60 -19.99 -0.40
C ASN A 342 2.34 -19.22 -1.73
N PRO A 343 3.02 -18.12 -2.04
CA PRO A 343 2.81 -17.45 -3.31
C PRO A 343 3.06 -18.41 -4.50
N SER A 344 2.31 -18.23 -5.58
CA SER A 344 2.50 -18.96 -6.84
C SER A 344 3.52 -18.26 -7.74
N ALA A 345 3.58 -16.92 -7.63
CA ALA A 345 4.56 -16.09 -8.33
C ALA A 345 4.85 -14.83 -7.51
N ILE A 346 6.02 -14.22 -7.73
CA ILE A 346 6.43 -12.94 -7.15
C ILE A 346 6.93 -12.06 -8.29
N LEU A 347 6.21 -10.98 -8.57
CA LEU A 347 6.54 -10.01 -9.61
C LEU A 347 7.23 -8.77 -9.02
N ASP A 348 7.85 -7.97 -9.88
CA ASP A 348 8.27 -6.62 -9.50
C ASP A 348 7.02 -5.75 -9.28
N GLN A 349 7.06 -4.84 -8.32
CA GLN A 349 5.91 -4.02 -7.91
C GLN A 349 5.33 -3.21 -9.07
N CYS A 350 6.19 -2.61 -9.91
CA CYS A 350 5.72 -1.88 -11.08
C CYS A 350 4.91 -2.74 -12.06
N ASN A 351 5.28 -4.03 -12.24
CA ASN A 351 4.55 -4.96 -13.10
C ASN A 351 3.21 -5.36 -12.49
N GLN A 352 3.16 -5.49 -11.16
CA GLN A 352 1.91 -5.74 -10.45
C GLN A 352 0.94 -4.56 -10.61
N PHE A 353 1.44 -3.33 -10.51
CA PHE A 353 0.63 -2.14 -10.77
C PHE A 353 0.27 -1.95 -12.25
N ASP A 354 1.10 -2.36 -13.21
CA ASP A 354 0.71 -2.42 -14.62
C ASP A 354 -0.55 -3.26 -14.81
N PHE A 355 -0.59 -4.43 -14.16
CA PHE A 355 -1.75 -5.32 -14.21
C PHE A 355 -2.99 -4.70 -13.54
N TYR A 356 -2.82 -4.05 -12.38
CA TYR A 356 -3.92 -3.39 -11.68
C TYR A 356 -4.47 -2.19 -12.47
N ASP A 357 -3.60 -1.28 -12.91
CA ASP A 357 -3.95 -0.07 -13.63
C ASP A 357 -4.56 -0.38 -15.00
N GLY A 358 -4.19 -1.52 -15.59
CA GLY A 358 -4.77 -2.06 -16.82
C GLY A 358 -6.15 -2.70 -16.65
N GLY A 359 -6.71 -2.75 -15.42
CA GLY A 359 -8.03 -3.34 -15.15
C GLY A 359 -8.01 -4.86 -14.94
N GLY A 360 -6.87 -5.43 -14.56
CA GLY A 360 -6.71 -6.87 -14.34
C GLY A 360 -7.46 -7.42 -13.12
N LEU A 361 -7.75 -6.57 -12.11
CA LEU A 361 -8.50 -7.00 -10.93
C LEU A 361 -9.99 -7.15 -11.24
N ASN A 362 -10.54 -8.34 -10.96
CA ASN A 362 -11.99 -8.57 -11.01
C ASN A 362 -12.67 -7.88 -9.81
N LEU A 363 -12.04 -7.94 -8.63
CA LEU A 363 -12.62 -7.52 -7.37
C LEU A 363 -11.53 -6.97 -6.45
N ALA A 364 -11.81 -5.84 -5.80
CA ALA A 364 -10.94 -5.28 -4.77
C ALA A 364 -11.76 -5.01 -3.50
N PHE A 365 -11.25 -5.49 -2.36
CA PHE A 365 -11.84 -5.22 -1.05
C PHE A 365 -10.90 -4.30 -0.26
N LEU A 366 -11.41 -3.13 0.12
CA LEU A 366 -10.58 -2.10 0.77
C LEU A 366 -11.26 -1.53 2.01
N GLY A 367 -10.45 -0.93 2.89
CA GLY A 367 -10.94 -0.32 4.11
C GLY A 367 -11.81 0.92 3.84
N LEU A 368 -12.80 1.16 4.74
CA LEU A 368 -13.66 2.33 4.76
C LEU A 368 -13.40 3.12 6.04
N ALA A 369 -12.92 4.37 5.91
CA ALA A 369 -12.70 5.23 7.07
C ALA A 369 -13.68 6.42 7.11
N GLN A 370 -13.83 7.20 6.04
CA GLN A 370 -14.91 8.19 5.86
C GLN A 370 -15.57 7.95 4.50
N CYS A 371 -16.89 8.12 4.45
CA CYS A 371 -17.68 8.02 3.23
C CYS A 371 -18.70 9.16 3.21
N ASP A 372 -18.87 9.84 2.07
CA ASP A 372 -19.90 10.86 1.94
C ASP A 372 -21.11 10.41 1.08
N LYS A 373 -22.10 11.29 1.00
CA LYS A 373 -23.34 11.04 0.26
C LYS A 373 -23.15 10.75 -1.23
N TYR A 374 -22.05 11.21 -1.81
CA TYR A 374 -21.70 10.98 -3.22
C TYR A 374 -20.91 9.68 -3.42
N GLY A 375 -20.63 8.96 -2.34
CA GLY A 375 -19.81 7.74 -2.35
C GLY A 375 -18.32 7.99 -2.44
N ASN A 376 -17.87 9.22 -2.20
CA ASN A 376 -16.43 9.46 -2.06
C ASN A 376 -15.90 8.78 -0.80
N ILE A 377 -14.67 8.27 -0.86
CA ILE A 377 -13.97 7.68 0.29
C ILE A 377 -12.74 8.51 0.62
N ASN A 378 -12.50 8.70 1.92
CA ASN A 378 -11.24 9.17 2.46
C ASN A 378 -10.61 8.08 3.34
N VAL A 379 -9.35 7.74 3.05
CA VAL A 379 -8.48 6.92 3.89
C VAL A 379 -7.10 7.56 4.08
N SER A 380 -6.84 8.71 3.46
CA SER A 380 -5.49 9.27 3.31
C SER A 380 -5.14 10.38 4.31
N LYS A 381 -6.11 11.16 4.80
CA LYS A 381 -5.86 12.29 5.71
C LYS A 381 -7.02 12.54 6.66
N PHE A 382 -6.74 12.73 7.95
CA PHE A 382 -7.73 12.99 9.00
C PHE A 382 -7.18 14.09 9.93
N GLY A 383 -7.58 15.34 9.71
CA GLY A 383 -7.03 16.48 10.41
C GLY A 383 -5.50 16.54 10.27
N THR A 384 -4.79 16.35 11.38
CA THR A 384 -3.31 16.34 11.42
C THR A 384 -2.71 14.95 11.14
N LYS A 385 -3.50 13.89 11.06
CA LYS A 385 -3.00 12.56 10.75
C LYS A 385 -2.93 12.34 9.24
N ILE A 386 -1.76 12.07 8.73
CA ILE A 386 -1.50 11.76 7.32
C ILE A 386 -1.25 10.25 7.21
N ALA A 387 -2.23 9.50 6.71
CA ALA A 387 -2.04 8.08 6.45
C ALA A 387 -1.41 7.86 5.07
N GLY A 388 -1.74 8.70 4.10
CA GLY A 388 -1.36 8.55 2.70
C GLY A 388 -2.22 7.50 1.97
N CYS A 389 -2.24 7.58 0.65
CA CYS A 389 -3.11 6.71 -0.17
C CYS A 389 -2.51 5.32 -0.45
N GLY A 390 -1.20 5.15 -0.37
CA GLY A 390 -0.58 3.88 -0.77
C GLY A 390 -1.02 3.46 -2.17
N GLY A 391 -1.33 2.17 -2.34
CA GLY A 391 -1.89 1.60 -3.56
C GLY A 391 -3.39 1.82 -3.75
N PHE A 392 -4.08 2.44 -2.78
CA PHE A 392 -5.54 2.55 -2.76
C PHE A 392 -6.13 3.14 -4.04
N ILE A 393 -5.59 4.24 -4.55
CA ILE A 393 -6.10 4.92 -5.74
C ILE A 393 -5.91 4.03 -6.99
N ASN A 394 -4.74 3.44 -7.17
CA ASN A 394 -4.46 2.53 -8.28
C ASN A 394 -5.46 1.37 -8.32
N ILE A 395 -5.64 0.72 -7.18
CA ILE A 395 -6.48 -0.47 -7.02
C ILE A 395 -7.95 -0.11 -7.24
N THR A 396 -8.45 0.90 -6.50
CA THR A 396 -9.89 1.21 -6.50
C THR A 396 -10.37 1.84 -7.79
N GLN A 397 -9.54 2.65 -8.45
CA GLN A 397 -9.92 3.35 -9.68
C GLN A 397 -10.03 2.42 -10.88
N ASN A 398 -9.36 1.26 -10.86
CA ASN A 398 -9.21 0.39 -12.04
C ASN A 398 -9.79 -1.03 -11.85
N ALA A 399 -10.09 -1.47 -10.62
CA ALA A 399 -10.78 -2.75 -10.41
C ALA A 399 -12.18 -2.73 -11.03
N LYS A 400 -12.63 -3.87 -11.60
CA LYS A 400 -13.96 -3.99 -12.20
C LYS A 400 -15.08 -3.80 -11.17
N LYS A 401 -14.87 -4.29 -9.94
CA LYS A 401 -15.76 -4.08 -8.80
C LYS A 401 -14.96 -3.75 -7.57
N VAL A 402 -15.41 -2.77 -6.80
CA VAL A 402 -14.80 -2.36 -5.52
C VAL A 402 -15.79 -2.58 -4.39
N VAL A 403 -15.33 -3.18 -3.30
CA VAL A 403 -16.10 -3.39 -2.08
C VAL A 403 -15.37 -2.73 -0.92
N TYR A 404 -15.94 -1.69 -0.38
CA TYR A 404 -15.42 -1.04 0.82
C TYR A 404 -15.96 -1.73 2.06
N CYS A 405 -15.06 -2.10 2.98
CA CYS A 405 -15.37 -2.85 4.20
C CYS A 405 -14.96 -2.03 5.44
N GLY A 406 -15.89 -1.83 6.35
CA GLY A 406 -15.61 -1.11 7.59
C GLY A 406 -16.80 -1.06 8.52
N THR A 407 -16.56 -0.84 9.82
CA THR A 407 -17.64 -0.63 10.79
C THR A 407 -18.40 0.65 10.45
N PHE A 408 -19.69 0.71 10.78
CA PHE A 408 -20.54 1.86 10.50
C PHE A 408 -20.13 3.11 11.29
N THR A 409 -19.73 2.91 12.54
CA THR A 409 -19.12 3.94 13.39
C THR A 409 -17.78 3.44 13.94
N ALA A 410 -16.95 4.34 14.44
CA ALA A 410 -15.65 4.01 15.01
C ALA A 410 -15.48 4.52 16.45
N SER A 411 -14.42 4.10 17.12
CA SER A 411 -14.06 4.53 18.48
C SER A 411 -15.07 4.12 19.54
N GLY A 412 -15.10 2.81 19.81
CA GLY A 412 -15.86 2.24 20.92
C GLY A 412 -17.14 1.52 20.52
N LEU A 413 -17.35 1.23 19.24
CA LEU A 413 -18.40 0.33 18.78
C LEU A 413 -18.24 -1.02 19.49
N LYS A 414 -19.33 -1.53 20.04
CA LYS A 414 -19.43 -2.90 20.61
C LYS A 414 -20.71 -3.54 20.09
N ILE A 415 -20.58 -4.70 19.53
CA ILE A 415 -21.68 -5.46 18.97
C ILE A 415 -21.78 -6.85 19.60
N GLN A 416 -22.90 -7.50 19.40
CA GLN A 416 -23.11 -8.92 19.68
C GLN A 416 -24.00 -9.51 18.59
N ALA A 417 -23.56 -10.61 17.99
CA ALA A 417 -24.40 -11.41 17.11
C ALA A 417 -24.97 -12.61 17.89
N ARG A 418 -26.28 -12.83 17.79
CA ARG A 418 -26.98 -13.97 18.42
C ARG A 418 -28.18 -14.38 17.60
N ASN A 419 -28.34 -15.69 17.40
CA ASN A 419 -29.53 -16.27 16.76
C ASN A 419 -29.90 -15.62 15.41
N GLY A 420 -28.90 -15.30 14.59
CA GLY A 420 -29.09 -14.68 13.28
C GLY A 420 -29.46 -13.18 13.32
N LYS A 421 -29.23 -12.49 14.44
CA LYS A 421 -29.48 -11.05 14.63
C LYS A 421 -28.28 -10.32 15.19
N LEU A 422 -28.19 -9.03 14.87
CA LEU A 422 -27.18 -8.13 15.39
C LEU A 422 -27.74 -7.27 16.53
N ASP A 423 -27.04 -7.18 17.64
CA ASP A 423 -27.30 -6.21 18.71
C ASP A 423 -26.14 -5.23 18.83
N ILE A 424 -26.45 -3.93 18.86
CA ILE A 424 -25.48 -2.86 19.11
C ILE A 424 -25.48 -2.59 20.61
N LEU A 425 -24.43 -3.07 21.30
CA LEU A 425 -24.31 -2.91 22.75
C LEU A 425 -23.80 -1.50 23.11
N ASN A 426 -22.95 -0.93 22.28
CA ASN A 426 -22.45 0.43 22.42
C ASN A 426 -22.16 1.02 21.05
N GLU A 427 -22.61 2.23 20.81
CA GLU A 427 -22.36 2.93 19.53
C GLU A 427 -20.96 3.56 19.53
N GLY A 428 -20.31 3.58 18.38
CA GLY A 428 -19.04 4.27 18.22
C GLY A 428 -19.21 5.79 18.24
N LYS A 429 -18.23 6.49 18.79
CA LYS A 429 -18.26 7.96 18.96
C LYS A 429 -18.02 8.73 17.67
N VAL A 430 -17.40 8.08 16.66
CA VAL A 430 -17.01 8.71 15.40
C VAL A 430 -17.91 8.22 14.28
N LYS A 431 -18.64 9.15 13.66
CA LYS A 431 -19.43 8.88 12.46
C LYS A 431 -18.51 8.78 11.25
N LYS A 432 -18.70 7.78 10.43
CA LYS A 432 -17.91 7.55 9.20
C LYS A 432 -18.68 7.95 7.94
N PHE A 433 -20.00 7.93 7.99
CA PHE A 433 -20.87 8.40 6.91
C PHE A 433 -21.25 9.87 7.19
N ILE A 434 -20.57 10.78 6.47
CA ILE A 434 -20.58 12.23 6.70
C ILE A 434 -20.97 13.00 5.44
N ASP A 435 -21.34 14.29 5.58
CA ASP A 435 -21.82 15.10 4.43
C ASP A 435 -20.76 15.25 3.33
N ALA A 436 -19.50 15.44 3.72
CA ALA A 436 -18.36 15.51 2.82
C ALA A 436 -17.13 14.94 3.50
N VAL A 437 -16.35 14.14 2.75
CA VAL A 437 -15.05 13.62 3.21
C VAL A 437 -14.01 14.74 3.31
N GLU A 438 -13.05 14.61 4.24
CA GLU A 438 -11.99 15.61 4.41
C GLU A 438 -11.04 15.67 3.19
N GLN A 439 -10.82 14.52 2.57
CA GLN A 439 -9.97 14.40 1.38
C GLN A 439 -10.51 13.29 0.48
N ILE A 440 -10.59 13.50 -0.82
CA ILE A 440 -11.10 12.49 -1.77
C ILE A 440 -9.97 11.55 -2.15
N THR A 441 -9.94 10.35 -1.54
CA THR A 441 -9.01 9.28 -1.96
C THR A 441 -9.63 8.39 -3.05
N PHE A 442 -10.97 8.25 -3.06
CA PHE A 442 -11.74 7.65 -4.13
C PHE A 442 -12.89 8.56 -4.50
N SER A 443 -13.11 8.78 -5.79
CA SER A 443 -14.18 9.63 -6.31
C SER A 443 -15.38 8.80 -6.75
N GLY A 444 -16.51 8.96 -6.07
CA GLY A 444 -17.78 8.35 -6.45
C GLY A 444 -18.30 8.87 -7.78
N ASP A 445 -18.11 10.17 -8.06
CA ASP A 445 -18.47 10.78 -9.35
C ASP A 445 -17.68 10.16 -10.52
N TYR A 446 -16.37 9.99 -10.36
CA TYR A 446 -15.55 9.31 -11.38
C TYR A 446 -16.00 7.87 -11.60
N ALA A 447 -16.19 7.11 -10.53
CA ALA A 447 -16.65 5.72 -10.60
C ALA A 447 -18.02 5.58 -11.27
N SER A 448 -18.99 6.48 -10.95
CA SER A 448 -20.29 6.52 -11.59
C SER A 448 -20.21 6.79 -13.09
N LYS A 449 -19.35 7.74 -13.52
CA LYS A 449 -19.15 8.07 -14.94
C LYS A 449 -18.60 6.89 -15.75
N ILE A 450 -17.71 6.09 -15.17
CA ILE A 450 -17.16 4.89 -15.81
C ILE A 450 -18.01 3.63 -15.57
N LYS A 451 -19.15 3.77 -14.86
CA LYS A 451 -20.08 2.68 -14.53
C LYS A 451 -19.42 1.54 -13.73
N GLN A 452 -18.51 1.86 -12.83
CA GLN A 452 -17.86 0.89 -11.97
C GLN A 452 -18.84 0.40 -10.89
N GLU A 453 -18.88 -0.91 -10.65
CA GLU A 453 -19.63 -1.46 -9.52
C GLU A 453 -18.93 -1.16 -8.19
N VAL A 454 -19.64 -0.50 -7.25
CA VAL A 454 -19.09 -0.16 -5.94
C VAL A 454 -20.09 -0.49 -4.84
N LEU A 455 -19.63 -1.24 -3.84
CA LEU A 455 -20.38 -1.56 -2.62
C LEU A 455 -19.68 -1.02 -1.38
N TYR A 456 -20.47 -0.68 -0.37
CA TYR A 456 -20.02 -0.22 0.94
C TYR A 456 -20.66 -1.11 2.00
N ILE A 457 -19.87 -1.99 2.61
CA ILE A 457 -20.33 -3.03 3.53
C ILE A 457 -19.93 -2.68 4.95
N THR A 458 -20.93 -2.65 5.83
CA THR A 458 -20.71 -2.51 7.27
C THR A 458 -21.34 -3.69 8.02
N GLU A 459 -21.17 -3.75 9.32
CA GLU A 459 -21.76 -4.79 10.15
C GLU A 459 -23.30 -4.73 10.18
N ARG A 460 -23.93 -3.62 9.77
CA ARG A 460 -25.38 -3.36 9.92
C ARG A 460 -26.11 -2.87 8.67
N ALA A 461 -25.38 -2.47 7.65
CA ALA A 461 -25.95 -1.93 6.41
C ALA A 461 -25.01 -2.14 5.23
N VAL A 462 -25.59 -2.27 4.04
CA VAL A 462 -24.90 -2.31 2.76
C VAL A 462 -25.45 -1.23 1.85
N PHE A 463 -24.54 -0.48 1.24
CA PHE A 463 -24.88 0.52 0.23
C PHE A 463 -24.20 0.14 -1.09
N ARG A 464 -24.82 0.56 -2.20
CA ARG A 464 -24.15 0.60 -3.51
C ARG A 464 -24.04 2.04 -4.03
N LEU A 465 -23.11 2.27 -4.91
CA LEU A 465 -23.00 3.54 -5.63
C LEU A 465 -24.05 3.60 -6.74
N GLY A 466 -24.86 4.64 -6.74
CA GLY A 466 -25.77 4.99 -7.81
C GLY A 466 -25.34 6.25 -8.53
N ASN A 467 -26.06 6.66 -9.57
CA ASN A 467 -25.76 7.88 -10.33
C ASN A 467 -25.88 9.16 -9.49
N GLU A 468 -26.73 9.17 -8.47
CA GLU A 468 -27.01 10.31 -7.61
C GLU A 468 -26.42 10.19 -6.21
N GLY A 469 -25.60 9.17 -5.96
CA GLY A 469 -24.95 8.91 -4.68
C GLY A 469 -25.24 7.53 -4.08
N LEU A 470 -25.12 7.42 -2.75
CA LEU A 470 -25.29 6.17 -2.05
C LEU A 470 -26.73 5.71 -1.96
N ILE A 471 -26.98 4.46 -2.37
CA ILE A 471 -28.27 3.76 -2.28
C ILE A 471 -28.18 2.67 -1.21
N LEU A 472 -29.04 2.72 -0.19
CA LEU A 472 -29.16 1.71 0.84
C LEU A 472 -29.83 0.45 0.26
N GLU A 473 -29.13 -0.68 0.25
CA GLU A 473 -29.60 -1.96 -0.30
C GLU A 473 -30.04 -2.95 0.79
N ASP A 474 -29.20 -3.15 1.79
CA ASP A 474 -29.49 -4.05 2.90
C ASP A 474 -29.40 -3.30 4.23
N LEU A 475 -30.30 -3.61 5.17
CA LEU A 475 -30.35 -2.98 6.48
C LEU A 475 -30.65 -4.01 7.57
N GLU A 476 -29.90 -4.00 8.67
CA GLU A 476 -30.18 -4.81 9.87
C GLU A 476 -30.59 -3.93 11.05
N ARG A 477 -29.98 -2.74 11.19
CA ARG A 477 -30.27 -1.80 12.29
C ARG A 477 -30.37 -0.37 11.79
N ASP A 478 -31.02 0.48 12.58
CA ASP A 478 -31.15 1.92 12.29
C ASP A 478 -29.79 2.60 12.12
N ILE A 479 -29.63 3.29 11.01
CA ILE A 479 -28.40 3.99 10.62
C ILE A 479 -28.53 5.52 10.69
N LEU A 480 -29.75 6.06 10.58
CA LEU A 480 -29.96 7.50 10.35
C LEU A 480 -29.44 8.40 11.48
N LYS A 481 -29.44 7.92 12.73
CA LYS A 481 -28.87 8.67 13.86
C LYS A 481 -27.34 8.77 13.83
N ASN A 482 -26.70 7.82 13.17
CA ASN A 482 -25.25 7.62 13.18
C ASN A 482 -24.57 8.01 11.88
N MET A 483 -25.29 8.69 10.98
CA MET A 483 -24.77 9.34 9.78
C MET A 483 -25.25 10.81 9.73
N THR A 484 -24.67 11.64 8.85
CA THR A 484 -25.03 13.07 8.79
C THR A 484 -25.91 13.41 7.58
N PHE A 485 -26.17 12.46 6.70
CA PHE A 485 -27.05 12.60 5.54
C PHE A 485 -28.04 11.45 5.45
N LYS A 486 -29.09 11.64 4.67
CA LYS A 486 -30.06 10.57 4.35
C LYS A 486 -29.66 9.92 3.02
N PRO A 487 -29.39 8.61 2.99
CA PRO A 487 -29.10 7.91 1.74
C PRO A 487 -30.38 7.77 0.88
N ILE A 488 -30.21 7.49 -0.40
CA ILE A 488 -31.31 7.03 -1.25
C ILE A 488 -31.70 5.63 -0.78
N ILE A 489 -33.00 5.37 -0.66
CA ILE A 489 -33.48 4.06 -0.24
C ILE A 489 -33.77 3.23 -1.48
N SER A 490 -33.23 2.02 -1.55
CA SER A 490 -33.55 1.08 -2.63
C SER A 490 -35.01 0.69 -2.62
N GLU A 491 -35.61 0.61 -3.79
CA GLU A 491 -36.98 0.07 -3.95
C GLU A 491 -37.07 -1.40 -3.52
N ASN A 492 -35.93 -2.11 -3.54
CA ASN A 492 -35.79 -3.50 -3.14
C ASN A 492 -35.06 -3.64 -1.80
N LEU A 493 -35.19 -2.68 -0.89
CA LEU A 493 -34.56 -2.74 0.43
C LEU A 493 -34.97 -4.03 1.16
N LYS A 494 -33.98 -4.76 1.67
CA LYS A 494 -34.16 -6.02 2.39
C LYS A 494 -33.35 -6.06 3.69
N LEU A 495 -33.59 -7.06 4.50
CA LEU A 495 -32.74 -7.38 5.64
C LEU A 495 -31.43 -8.00 5.15
N MET A 496 -30.35 -7.79 5.92
CA MET A 496 -29.10 -8.54 5.73
C MET A 496 -29.36 -10.04 5.95
N ASP A 497 -28.57 -10.86 5.26
CA ASP A 497 -28.68 -12.32 5.37
C ASP A 497 -28.38 -12.78 6.82
N GLU A 498 -29.33 -13.44 7.46
CA GLU A 498 -29.21 -13.88 8.84
C GLU A 498 -28.03 -14.83 9.11
N ARG A 499 -27.56 -15.54 8.05
CA ARG A 499 -26.43 -16.48 8.16
C ARG A 499 -25.13 -15.78 8.58
N ILE A 500 -24.97 -14.49 8.22
CA ILE A 500 -23.77 -13.74 8.61
C ILE A 500 -23.64 -13.52 10.12
N PHE A 501 -24.75 -13.63 10.87
CA PHE A 501 -24.85 -13.40 12.31
C PHE A 501 -24.93 -14.70 13.12
N LYS A 502 -24.70 -15.88 12.52
CA LYS A 502 -24.73 -17.21 13.16
C LYS A 502 -23.30 -17.72 13.35
N ASP A 503 -23.09 -18.60 14.31
CA ASP A 503 -21.78 -19.23 14.53
C ASP A 503 -21.45 -20.28 13.46
N GLU A 504 -22.45 -20.92 12.89
CA GLU A 504 -22.32 -21.94 11.87
C GLU A 504 -21.75 -21.38 10.56
N LEU A 505 -21.23 -22.25 9.71
CA LEU A 505 -20.84 -21.90 8.35
C LEU A 505 -22.05 -21.34 7.57
N MET A 506 -21.77 -20.40 6.69
CA MET A 506 -22.84 -19.82 5.85
C MET A 506 -23.28 -20.77 4.72
N GLY A 507 -22.45 -21.75 4.37
CA GLY A 507 -22.69 -22.63 3.24
C GLY A 507 -22.66 -21.87 1.93
N LEU A 508 -21.67 -21.01 1.75
CA LEU A 508 -21.45 -20.31 0.48
C LEU A 508 -21.02 -21.35 -0.56
N ILE A 509 -21.78 -21.42 -1.64
CA ILE A 509 -21.47 -22.25 -2.82
C ILE A 509 -21.12 -21.30 -3.95
N LEU A 510 -19.92 -21.46 -4.51
CA LEU A 510 -19.47 -20.74 -5.69
C LEU A 510 -19.81 -21.50 -6.97
#